data_295c37b94307794cae969e6ec8beec7c
#
_entry.id   295c37b94307794cae969e6ec8beec7c
#
_cell.length_a   1.000
_cell.length_b   1.000
_cell.length_c   1.000
_cell.angle_alpha   90.00
_cell.angle_beta   90.00
_cell.angle_gamma   90.00
#
_symmetry.space_group_name_H-M   'P 1'
#
loop_
_entity.id
_entity.type
_entity.pdbx_description
1 polymer ?
#
loop_
_entity_poly.entity_id
_entity_poly.type
_entity_poly.pdbx_seq_one_letter_code
_entity_poly.pdbx_strand_id
1 'polypeptide(L)'
;ITGPSGAGKDTIARIMSEMTDWPIICSYTTRPMREGEQDGREHHFVKRLSADAADVLAYTQYGGYEYWATVDQIKDIAIYVVDEAGLMFIKKWHPEIQTYSFYVKSSTITRLARGVKLSRILRDVDRLNAAIGIEFDCKIFNGGMSKEDLRYKVAQHVCFIPFIREKLDPFGEKSSNLTE
;
A
#
# COMPACT_ATOMS: atom_id res chain seq x y z
N ILE A 1 -0.53 -1.26 1.07
CA ILE A 1 0.89 -1.51 1.37
C ILE A 1 1.42 -0.36 2.20
N THR A 2 1.91 -0.63 3.42
CA THR A 2 2.47 0.37 4.33
C THR A 2 3.92 0.06 4.70
N GLY A 3 4.56 0.96 5.44
CA GLY A 3 5.92 0.80 5.94
C GLY A 3 6.79 2.05 5.76
N PRO A 4 8.00 2.07 6.32
CA PRO A 4 8.84 3.27 6.36
C PRO A 4 9.34 3.71 4.98
N SER A 5 9.81 4.96 4.91
CA SER A 5 10.43 5.53 3.72
C SER A 5 11.62 4.68 3.25
N GLY A 6 11.68 4.35 1.96
CA GLY A 6 12.74 3.54 1.37
C GLY A 6 12.67 2.04 1.68
N ALA A 7 11.59 1.55 2.31
CA ALA A 7 11.41 0.12 2.52
C ALA A 7 11.14 -0.66 1.22
N GLY A 8 10.75 0.01 0.13
CA GLY A 8 10.47 -0.62 -1.16
C GLY A 8 9.00 -0.87 -1.43
N LYS A 9 8.11 -0.11 -0.81
CA LYS A 9 6.65 -0.21 -1.02
C LYS A 9 6.25 -0.08 -2.48
N ASP A 10 6.77 0.96 -3.17
CA ASP A 10 6.45 1.22 -4.58
C ASP A 10 6.97 0.10 -5.50
N THR A 11 8.12 -0.50 -5.14
CA THR A 11 8.66 -1.65 -5.87
C THR A 11 7.74 -2.86 -5.72
N ILE A 12 7.27 -3.13 -4.48
CA ILE A 12 6.33 -4.23 -4.21
C ILE A 12 4.99 -3.97 -4.91
N ALA A 13 4.46 -2.75 -4.86
CA ALA A 13 3.22 -2.39 -5.55
C ALA A 13 3.32 -2.65 -7.05
N ARG A 14 4.44 -2.25 -7.69
CA ARG A 14 4.68 -2.53 -9.11
C ARG A 14 4.79 -4.02 -9.41
N ILE A 15 5.52 -4.77 -8.59
CA ILE A 15 5.61 -6.22 -8.74
C ILE A 15 4.22 -6.87 -8.64
N MET A 16 3.40 -6.46 -7.69
CA MET A 16 2.03 -6.97 -7.54
C MET A 16 1.19 -6.61 -8.76
N SER A 17 1.22 -5.35 -9.22
CA SER A 17 0.49 -4.91 -10.41
C SER A 17 0.91 -5.66 -11.66
N GLU A 18 2.22 -5.88 -11.88
CA GLU A 18 2.75 -6.68 -13.00
C GLU A 18 2.29 -8.15 -12.98
N MET A 19 1.97 -8.69 -11.82
CA MET A 19 1.56 -10.10 -11.66
C MET A 19 0.06 -10.30 -11.73
N THR A 20 -0.72 -9.28 -11.41
CA THR A 20 -2.16 -9.39 -11.18
C THR A 20 -2.99 -8.51 -12.11
N ASP A 21 -2.36 -7.61 -12.85
CA ASP A 21 -2.97 -6.52 -13.63
C ASP A 21 -3.83 -5.55 -12.78
N TRP A 22 -3.69 -5.58 -11.46
CA TRP A 22 -4.41 -4.66 -10.58
C TRP A 22 -3.83 -3.25 -10.68
N PRO A 23 -4.69 -2.23 -10.79
CA PRO A 23 -4.25 -0.85 -10.83
C PRO A 23 -3.64 -0.43 -9.49
N ILE A 24 -2.64 0.44 -9.57
CA ILE A 24 -2.08 1.13 -8.40
C ILE A 24 -2.80 2.46 -8.25
N ILE A 25 -3.38 2.72 -7.08
CA ILE A 25 -4.01 4.00 -6.76
C ILE A 25 -2.93 5.10 -6.75
N CYS A 26 -3.13 6.11 -7.60
CA CYS A 26 -2.32 7.32 -7.63
C CYS A 26 -2.96 8.38 -6.72
N SER A 27 -2.43 8.54 -5.51
CA SER A 27 -2.98 9.49 -4.54
C SER A 27 -2.72 10.94 -4.93
N TYR A 28 -3.55 11.84 -4.44
CA TYR A 28 -3.37 13.29 -4.53
C TYR A 28 -2.46 13.80 -3.41
N THR A 29 -1.74 14.90 -3.66
CA THR A 29 -0.96 15.57 -2.62
C THR A 29 -0.83 17.07 -2.88
N THR A 30 -0.81 17.85 -1.80
CA THR A 30 -0.47 19.28 -1.85
C THR A 30 1.04 19.54 -1.80
N ARG A 31 1.84 18.50 -1.64
CA ARG A 31 3.29 18.58 -1.66
C ARG A 31 3.81 18.99 -3.05
N PRO A 32 4.79 19.89 -3.13
CA PRO A 32 5.48 20.14 -4.40
C PRO A 32 6.11 18.87 -4.97
N MET A 33 6.05 18.73 -6.29
CA MET A 33 6.70 17.66 -7.02
C MET A 33 8.23 17.73 -6.81
N ARG A 34 8.87 16.58 -6.62
CA ARG A 34 10.33 16.47 -6.49
C ARG A 34 10.96 16.24 -7.84
N GLU A 35 12.27 16.48 -7.92
CA GLU A 35 13.05 16.14 -9.10
C GLU A 35 12.90 14.66 -9.46
N GLY A 36 12.61 14.37 -10.73
CA GLY A 36 12.40 13.03 -11.27
C GLY A 36 11.01 12.44 -11.05
N GLU A 37 10.13 13.10 -10.29
CA GLU A 37 8.71 12.70 -10.18
C GLU A 37 7.92 13.21 -11.38
N GLN A 38 6.76 12.58 -11.66
CA GLN A 38 5.84 12.96 -12.72
C GLN A 38 4.41 12.99 -12.15
N ASP A 39 3.64 14.00 -12.55
CA ASP A 39 2.22 14.07 -12.21
C ASP A 39 1.47 12.87 -12.79
N GLY A 40 0.58 12.29 -11.97
CA GLY A 40 -0.17 11.08 -12.34
C GLY A 40 0.62 9.77 -12.25
N ARG A 41 1.94 9.79 -11.95
CA ARG A 41 2.74 8.59 -11.77
C ARG A 41 3.01 8.29 -10.29
N GLU A 42 3.60 9.23 -9.58
CA GLU A 42 3.85 9.10 -8.13
C GLU A 42 2.66 9.61 -7.33
N HIS A 43 2.14 10.76 -7.71
CA HIS A 43 0.97 11.42 -7.14
C HIS A 43 0.32 12.33 -8.19
N HIS A 44 -0.92 12.72 -7.96
CA HIS A 44 -1.52 13.90 -8.57
C HIS A 44 -1.15 15.11 -7.70
N PHE A 45 -0.31 16.02 -8.25
CA PHE A 45 0.18 17.17 -7.51
C PHE A 45 -0.78 18.35 -7.67
N VAL A 46 -1.46 18.71 -6.58
CA VAL A 46 -2.51 19.72 -6.57
C VAL A 46 -2.25 20.80 -5.52
N LYS A 47 -2.90 21.96 -5.66
CA LYS A 47 -2.70 23.08 -4.73
C LYS A 47 -3.46 22.93 -3.41
N ARG A 48 -4.57 22.21 -3.42
CA ARG A 48 -5.47 22.02 -2.27
C ARG A 48 -6.29 20.75 -2.41
N LEU A 49 -6.81 20.25 -1.29
CA LEU A 49 -7.83 19.21 -1.27
C LEU A 49 -9.08 19.71 -2.00
N SER A 50 -9.58 18.94 -2.96
CA SER A 50 -10.74 19.26 -3.79
C SER A 50 -11.79 18.14 -3.81
N ALA A 51 -11.68 17.15 -2.94
CA ALA A 51 -12.65 16.07 -2.81
C ALA A 51 -13.63 16.35 -1.68
N ASP A 52 -14.89 15.93 -1.85
CA ASP A 52 -15.86 15.93 -0.77
C ASP A 52 -15.46 14.89 0.28
N ALA A 53 -15.77 15.14 1.54
CA ALA A 53 -15.35 14.26 2.63
C ALA A 53 -15.87 12.82 2.49
N ALA A 54 -17.05 12.64 1.87
CA ALA A 54 -17.63 11.33 1.60
C ALA A 54 -16.88 10.53 0.52
N ASP A 55 -16.19 11.24 -0.39
CA ASP A 55 -15.47 10.62 -1.50
C ASP A 55 -14.03 10.27 -1.14
N VAL A 56 -13.55 10.69 0.04
CA VAL A 56 -12.16 10.46 0.47
C VAL A 56 -12.00 9.03 0.98
N LEU A 57 -11.25 8.22 0.24
CA LEU A 57 -10.89 6.86 0.62
C LEU A 57 -9.91 6.81 1.80
N ALA A 58 -8.88 7.64 1.74
CA ALA A 58 -7.86 7.78 2.78
C ALA A 58 -7.34 9.20 2.81
N TYR A 59 -7.05 9.69 4.00
CA TYR A 59 -6.48 11.00 4.23
C TYR A 59 -5.39 10.95 5.29
N THR A 60 -4.30 11.66 5.04
CA THR A 60 -3.22 11.84 6.02
C THR A 60 -2.51 13.17 5.80
N GLN A 61 -1.98 13.72 6.89
CA GLN A 61 -1.08 14.87 6.85
C GLN A 61 0.32 14.42 7.22
N TYR A 62 1.29 14.79 6.40
CA TYR A 62 2.68 14.45 6.64
C TYR A 62 3.63 15.54 6.15
N GLY A 63 4.49 16.01 7.05
CA GLY A 63 5.48 17.04 6.72
C GLY A 63 4.87 18.38 6.30
N GLY A 64 3.68 18.72 6.80
CA GLY A 64 2.96 19.96 6.47
C GLY A 64 2.17 19.90 5.16
N TYR A 65 2.08 18.72 4.55
CA TYR A 65 1.33 18.50 3.31
C TYR A 65 0.23 17.48 3.50
N GLU A 66 -0.81 17.59 2.68
CA GLU A 66 -1.93 16.68 2.63
C GLU A 66 -1.71 15.59 1.58
N TYR A 67 -2.20 14.38 1.89
CA TYR A 67 -2.22 13.24 0.98
C TYR A 67 -3.58 12.55 1.11
N TRP A 68 -4.21 12.26 -0.03
CA TRP A 68 -5.49 11.55 -0.04
C TRP A 68 -5.67 10.74 -1.32
N ALA A 69 -6.58 9.83 -1.28
CA ALA A 69 -7.14 9.14 -2.45
C ALA A 69 -8.66 9.19 -2.37
N THR A 70 -9.32 8.93 -3.47
CA THR A 70 -10.77 8.95 -3.56
C THR A 70 -11.32 7.54 -3.85
N VAL A 71 -12.54 7.28 -3.41
CA VAL A 71 -13.19 5.96 -3.51
C VAL A 71 -13.37 5.52 -4.96
N ASP A 72 -13.63 6.45 -5.88
CA ASP A 72 -13.80 6.20 -7.32
C ASP A 72 -12.54 5.64 -8.01
N GLN A 73 -11.37 5.74 -7.36
CA GLN A 73 -10.13 5.12 -7.84
C GLN A 73 -10.13 3.59 -7.67
N ILE A 74 -11.07 3.04 -6.88
CA ILE A 74 -11.27 1.60 -6.72
C ILE A 74 -12.44 1.17 -7.60
N LYS A 75 -12.16 0.40 -8.66
CA LYS A 75 -13.22 -0.15 -9.52
C LYS A 75 -13.66 -1.55 -9.08
N ASP A 76 -12.73 -2.39 -8.70
CA ASP A 76 -12.93 -3.75 -8.18
C ASP A 76 -11.82 -4.04 -7.16
N ILE A 77 -10.61 -4.30 -7.62
CA ILE A 77 -9.42 -4.50 -6.78
C ILE A 77 -8.38 -3.46 -7.16
N ALA A 78 -7.75 -2.87 -6.16
CA ALA A 78 -6.66 -1.92 -6.38
C ALA A 78 -5.53 -2.11 -5.36
N ILE A 79 -4.32 -1.75 -5.77
CA ILE A 79 -3.15 -1.70 -4.91
C ILE A 79 -3.00 -0.25 -4.43
N TYR A 80 -2.91 -0.05 -3.13
CA TYR A 80 -2.67 1.27 -2.58
C TYR A 80 -1.43 1.31 -1.70
N VAL A 81 -0.51 2.21 -2.01
CA VAL A 81 0.65 2.54 -1.16
C VAL A 81 0.26 3.71 -0.27
N VAL A 82 0.05 3.43 0.99
CA VAL A 82 -0.48 4.39 1.97
C VAL A 82 0.36 4.31 3.27
N ASP A 83 0.32 5.32 4.09
CA ASP A 83 0.91 5.22 5.42
C ASP A 83 -0.05 4.55 6.43
N GLU A 84 0.44 4.33 7.64
CA GLU A 84 -0.30 3.62 8.67
C GLU A 84 -1.58 4.37 9.09
N ALA A 85 -1.52 5.72 9.11
CA ALA A 85 -2.68 6.55 9.43
C ALA A 85 -3.76 6.46 8.34
N GLY A 86 -3.35 6.49 7.08
CA GLY A 86 -4.26 6.32 5.95
C GLY A 86 -4.90 4.92 5.91
N LEU A 87 -4.15 3.86 6.25
CA LEU A 87 -4.73 2.52 6.41
C LEU A 87 -5.80 2.48 7.52
N MET A 88 -5.52 3.10 8.66
CA MET A 88 -6.49 3.18 9.75
C MET A 88 -7.71 4.04 9.39
N PHE A 89 -7.51 5.07 8.57
CA PHE A 89 -8.62 5.85 8.04
C PHE A 89 -9.56 4.97 7.19
N ILE A 90 -9.01 4.19 6.26
CA ILE A 90 -9.80 3.25 5.43
C ILE A 90 -10.58 2.28 6.34
N LYS A 91 -9.90 1.58 7.26
CA LYS A 91 -10.53 0.59 8.15
C LYS A 91 -11.65 1.19 9.03
N LYS A 92 -11.52 2.47 9.39
CA LYS A 92 -12.50 3.15 10.24
C LYS A 92 -13.70 3.70 9.47
N TRP A 93 -13.46 4.32 8.34
CA TRP A 93 -14.46 5.10 7.62
C TRP A 93 -15.06 4.38 6.42
N HIS A 94 -14.38 3.31 5.95
CA HIS A 94 -14.82 2.46 4.84
C HIS A 94 -14.77 0.97 5.23
N PRO A 95 -15.49 0.57 6.30
CA PRO A 95 -15.49 -0.83 6.76
C PRO A 95 -16.06 -1.81 5.73
N GLU A 96 -16.82 -1.31 4.74
CA GLU A 96 -17.35 -2.07 3.61
C GLU A 96 -16.27 -2.44 2.59
N ILE A 97 -15.13 -1.73 2.57
CA ILE A 97 -14.02 -2.02 1.68
C ILE A 97 -13.13 -3.10 2.29
N GLN A 98 -13.16 -4.28 1.69
CA GLN A 98 -12.30 -5.37 2.13
C GLN A 98 -10.83 -5.04 1.86
N THR A 99 -10.02 -5.00 2.92
CA THR A 99 -8.61 -4.65 2.83
C THR A 99 -7.72 -5.83 3.20
N TYR A 100 -6.63 -6.05 2.44
CA TYR A 100 -5.55 -6.94 2.80
C TYR A 100 -4.25 -6.14 2.94
N SER A 101 -3.72 -6.06 4.13
CA SER A 101 -2.68 -5.12 4.51
C SER A 101 -1.28 -5.76 4.52
N PHE A 102 -0.36 -5.16 3.74
CA PHE A 102 1.06 -5.54 3.71
C PHE A 102 1.89 -4.51 4.47
N TYR A 103 2.71 -4.97 5.41
CA TYR A 103 3.71 -4.13 6.05
C TYR A 103 5.11 -4.46 5.57
N VAL A 104 5.75 -3.51 4.91
CA VAL A 104 7.10 -3.68 4.36
C VAL A 104 8.13 -3.19 5.36
N LYS A 105 8.95 -4.12 5.88
CA LYS A 105 10.07 -3.83 6.80
C LYS A 105 11.38 -3.74 6.03
N SER A 106 12.24 -2.81 6.45
CA SER A 106 13.63 -2.72 6.00
C SER A 106 14.48 -2.11 7.10
N SER A 107 15.71 -2.56 7.25
CA SER A 107 16.62 -2.00 8.26
C SER A 107 16.98 -0.55 7.95
N THR A 108 17.31 0.22 8.98
CA THR A 108 17.79 1.59 8.82
C THR A 108 19.03 1.65 7.92
N ILE A 109 19.94 0.69 8.06
CA ILE A 109 21.17 0.59 7.24
C ILE A 109 20.81 0.39 5.76
N THR A 110 19.90 -0.54 5.47
CA THR A 110 19.43 -0.78 4.10
C THR A 110 18.77 0.45 3.49
N ARG A 111 17.98 1.17 4.28
CA ARG A 111 17.29 2.39 3.83
C ARG A 111 18.28 3.52 3.55
N LEU A 112 19.31 3.69 4.39
CA LEU A 112 20.42 4.64 4.16
C LEU A 112 21.20 4.26 2.90
N ALA A 113 21.55 3.00 2.71
CA ALA A 113 22.23 2.51 1.51
C ALA A 113 21.40 2.74 0.22
N ARG A 114 20.08 2.82 0.33
CA ARG A 114 19.17 3.20 -0.77
C ARG A 114 19.03 4.72 -0.95
N GLY A 115 19.85 5.53 -0.26
CA GLY A 115 19.85 6.98 -0.38
C GLY A 115 18.75 7.70 0.39
N VAL A 116 18.07 7.04 1.33
CA VAL A 116 17.08 7.72 2.19
C VAL A 116 17.81 8.65 3.15
N LYS A 117 17.49 9.94 3.10
CA LYS A 117 18.09 10.94 3.99
C LYS A 117 17.74 10.64 5.46
N LEU A 118 18.73 10.82 6.36
CA LEU A 118 18.57 10.59 7.79
C LEU A 118 17.37 11.36 8.37
N SER A 119 17.14 12.59 7.93
CA SER A 119 15.98 13.40 8.34
C SER A 119 14.63 12.74 8.04
N ARG A 120 14.55 11.96 6.96
CA ARG A 120 13.34 11.18 6.65
C ARG A 120 13.20 9.95 7.55
N ILE A 121 14.33 9.33 7.87
CA ILE A 121 14.34 8.17 8.79
C ILE A 121 13.89 8.60 10.19
N LEU A 122 14.39 9.73 10.69
CA LEU A 122 14.01 10.27 11.99
C LEU A 122 12.51 10.63 12.04
N ARG A 123 11.98 11.26 10.99
CA ARG A 123 10.54 11.55 10.90
C ARG A 123 9.65 10.29 10.85
N ASP A 124 10.19 9.19 10.30
CA ASP A 124 9.46 7.92 10.28
C ASP A 124 9.33 7.30 11.68
N VAL A 125 10.18 7.66 12.66
CA VAL A 125 10.16 7.07 14.01
C VAL A 125 8.82 7.29 14.71
N ASP A 126 8.32 8.53 14.73
CA ASP A 126 7.06 8.86 15.38
C ASP A 126 5.89 8.12 14.71
N ARG A 127 5.91 8.05 13.37
CA ARG A 127 4.91 7.33 12.59
C ARG A 127 4.95 5.82 12.87
N LEU A 128 6.16 5.23 12.97
CA LEU A 128 6.33 3.81 13.27
C LEU A 128 5.90 3.48 14.69
N ASN A 129 6.15 4.38 15.65
CA ASN A 129 5.66 4.25 17.01
C ASN A 129 4.13 4.28 17.07
N ALA A 130 3.50 5.15 16.29
CA ALA A 130 2.04 5.20 16.17
C ALA A 130 1.45 3.93 15.52
N ALA A 131 2.25 3.21 14.74
CA ALA A 131 1.86 1.94 14.11
C ALA A 131 2.02 0.72 15.03
N ILE A 132 2.60 0.89 16.22
CA ILE A 132 2.70 -0.20 17.22
C ILE A 132 1.29 -0.61 17.62
N GLY A 133 0.97 -1.90 17.46
CA GLY A 133 -0.37 -2.44 17.74
C GLY A 133 -1.28 -2.54 16.51
N ILE A 134 -0.89 -2.03 15.36
CA ILE A 134 -1.61 -2.32 14.12
C ILE A 134 -1.29 -3.75 13.67
N GLU A 135 -2.33 -4.56 13.56
CA GLU A 135 -2.21 -5.89 12.95
C GLU A 135 -2.25 -5.77 11.43
N PHE A 136 -1.25 -6.39 10.80
CA PHE A 136 -1.13 -6.48 9.34
C PHE A 136 -1.29 -7.93 8.91
N ASP A 137 -2.03 -8.16 7.84
CA ASP A 137 -2.27 -9.49 7.30
C ASP A 137 -0.97 -10.14 6.80
N CYS A 138 -0.04 -9.33 6.30
CA CYS A 138 1.25 -9.80 5.81
C CYS A 138 2.38 -8.84 6.20
N LYS A 139 3.56 -9.41 6.52
CA LYS A 139 4.79 -8.65 6.81
C LYS A 139 5.93 -9.13 5.91
N ILE A 140 6.42 -8.24 5.03
CA ILE A 140 7.53 -8.53 4.12
C ILE A 140 8.78 -7.81 4.61
N PHE A 141 9.84 -8.56 4.91
CA PHE A 141 11.15 -8.00 5.20
C PHE A 141 11.94 -7.84 3.89
N ASN A 142 12.20 -6.59 3.50
CA ASN A 142 12.99 -6.24 2.31
C ASN A 142 14.38 -5.73 2.74
N GLY A 143 15.25 -6.66 3.11
CA GLY A 143 16.59 -6.43 3.65
C GLY A 143 17.70 -6.37 2.61
N GLY A 144 17.42 -5.97 1.37
CA GLY A 144 18.43 -5.95 0.30
C GLY A 144 18.42 -7.19 -0.57
N MET A 145 17.28 -7.86 -0.66
CA MET A 145 17.05 -8.96 -1.60
C MET A 145 17.20 -8.49 -3.05
N SER A 146 17.56 -9.42 -3.93
CA SER A 146 17.47 -9.18 -5.38
C SER A 146 16.02 -8.86 -5.78
N LYS A 147 15.83 -8.24 -6.94
CA LYS A 147 14.48 -7.98 -7.48
C LYS A 147 13.71 -9.29 -7.71
N GLU A 148 14.41 -10.32 -8.10
CA GLU A 148 13.84 -11.65 -8.38
C GLU A 148 13.37 -12.35 -7.09
N ASP A 149 14.22 -12.36 -6.05
CA ASP A 149 13.84 -12.92 -4.74
C ASP A 149 12.65 -12.16 -4.13
N LEU A 150 12.62 -10.83 -4.29
CA LEU A 150 11.52 -10.01 -3.83
C LEU A 150 10.23 -10.36 -4.61
N ARG A 151 10.33 -10.56 -5.93
CA ARG A 151 9.21 -10.97 -6.79
C ARG A 151 8.65 -12.33 -6.34
N TYR A 152 9.53 -13.31 -6.12
CA TYR A 152 9.13 -14.63 -5.61
C TYR A 152 8.41 -14.54 -4.26
N LYS A 153 8.96 -13.75 -3.34
CA LYS A 153 8.37 -13.55 -2.02
C LYS A 153 7.00 -12.86 -2.08
N VAL A 154 6.85 -11.85 -2.94
CA VAL A 154 5.56 -11.19 -3.18
C VAL A 154 4.55 -12.18 -3.75
N ALA A 155 4.95 -13.00 -4.74
CA ALA A 155 4.09 -14.02 -5.33
C ALA A 155 3.51 -14.98 -4.30
N GLN A 156 4.35 -15.48 -3.39
CA GLN A 156 3.91 -16.36 -2.31
C GLN A 156 2.79 -15.74 -1.46
N HIS A 157 2.87 -14.44 -1.18
CA HIS A 157 1.86 -13.76 -0.37
C HIS A 157 0.60 -13.41 -1.16
N VAL A 158 0.74 -13.02 -2.43
CA VAL A 158 -0.40 -12.69 -3.29
C VAL A 158 -1.33 -13.89 -3.47
N CYS A 159 -0.78 -15.09 -3.63
CA CYS A 159 -1.58 -16.32 -3.75
C CYS A 159 -2.43 -16.65 -2.50
N PHE A 160 -2.09 -16.07 -1.35
CA PHE A 160 -2.84 -16.29 -0.10
C PHE A 160 -3.87 -15.21 0.21
N ILE A 161 -4.02 -14.20 -0.64
CA ILE A 161 -5.06 -13.18 -0.44
C ILE A 161 -6.44 -13.84 -0.63
N PRO A 162 -7.34 -13.84 0.38
CA PRO A 162 -8.55 -14.67 0.40
C PRO A 162 -9.45 -14.46 -0.83
N PHE A 163 -9.67 -13.21 -1.22
CA PHE A 163 -10.55 -12.88 -2.35
C PHE A 163 -9.94 -13.18 -3.74
N ILE A 164 -8.63 -13.52 -3.81
CA ILE A 164 -8.01 -14.02 -5.04
C ILE A 164 -8.27 -15.52 -5.18
N ARG A 165 -8.25 -16.25 -4.09
CA ARG A 165 -8.48 -17.70 -4.10
C ARG A 165 -9.82 -18.05 -4.73
N GLU A 166 -10.86 -17.26 -4.46
CA GLU A 166 -12.17 -17.42 -5.07
C GLU A 166 -12.18 -17.13 -6.57
N LYS A 167 -11.33 -16.19 -7.05
CA LYS A 167 -11.22 -15.85 -8.48
C LYS A 167 -10.27 -16.77 -9.25
N LEU A 168 -9.29 -17.41 -8.58
CA LEU A 168 -8.30 -18.31 -9.18
C LEU A 168 -8.68 -19.79 -9.07
N ASP A 169 -9.82 -20.12 -8.46
CA ASP A 169 -10.36 -21.47 -8.46
C ASP A 169 -11.36 -21.65 -9.63
N PRO A 170 -10.88 -21.97 -10.86
CA PRO A 170 -11.75 -22.22 -12.00
C PRO A 170 -12.50 -23.56 -11.89
N PHE A 171 -12.21 -24.36 -10.85
CA PHE A 171 -12.76 -25.66 -10.60
C PHE A 171 -13.44 -25.74 -9.23
N GLY A 172 -14.02 -24.64 -8.73
CA GLY A 172 -14.81 -24.62 -7.51
C GLY A 172 -15.81 -25.78 -7.51
N GLU A 173 -15.38 -26.94 -7.04
CA GLU A 173 -16.26 -28.04 -6.74
C GLU A 173 -17.25 -27.53 -5.70
N LYS A 174 -18.45 -27.23 -6.19
CA LYS A 174 -19.62 -27.17 -5.31
C LYS A 174 -19.59 -28.48 -4.52
N SER A 175 -19.22 -28.39 -3.25
CA SER A 175 -19.48 -29.48 -2.31
C SER A 175 -20.99 -29.66 -2.28
N SER A 176 -21.49 -30.49 -3.18
CA SER A 176 -22.84 -31.01 -3.17
C SER A 176 -23.03 -31.72 -1.84
N ASN A 177 -23.97 -31.24 -1.09
CA ASN A 177 -24.57 -31.92 0.05
C ASN A 177 -24.71 -33.42 -0.25
N LEU A 178 -23.99 -34.26 0.47
CA LEU A 178 -24.36 -35.62 0.71
C LEU A 178 -25.03 -35.67 2.07
N THR A 179 -26.33 -35.39 2.03
CA THR A 179 -27.28 -35.94 2.99
C THR A 179 -27.68 -37.33 2.48
N GLU A 180 -27.28 -38.36 3.20
CA GLU A 180 -28.05 -39.55 3.50
C GLU A 180 -27.58 -40.15 4.80
#